data_28f4643d30fb8b180c579758de1a2a8e
#
_entry.id   28f4643d30fb8b180c579758de1a2a8e
#
_cell.length_a   1.000
_cell.length_b   1.000
_cell.length_c   1.000
_cell.angle_alpha   90.00
_cell.angle_beta   90.00
_cell.angle_gamma   90.00
#
_symmetry.space_group_name_H-M   'P 1'
#
loop_
_entity.id
_entity.type
_entity.pdbx_description
1 polymer ?
#
loop_
_entity_poly.entity_id
_entity_poly.type
_entity_poly.pdbx_seq_one_letter_code
_entity_poly.pdbx_strand_id
1 'polypeptide(L)'
;MAKVYLSPAYHKFNPCSIDGCDETTHNNLYMDEVEKFLTACGIEWKRGPRRVPKSAEDGNVLMRQAVAEANEWGCDIYYVSHTNASTNLSDGVGNGKATGCRPIIYEGSARGEALGEIMVRWRKMIYEGDVRLNRRTDLYELRVPYAVSFYEEHVFHDNPEDAQWFHGNLRNIARNAVQAMCEYLGVKFVDPFEYTIPDGYVAVLPSGDVVSRAEHEALKGLAETLVDTIVDAIDVFKKGSN
;
A
#
# COMPACT_ATOMS: atom_id res chain seq x y z
N MET A 1 14.78 -7.22 17.53
CA MET A 1 14.58 -6.68 16.18
C MET A 1 13.08 -6.69 15.96
N ALA A 2 12.52 -5.64 15.38
CA ALA A 2 11.08 -5.58 15.11
C ALA A 2 10.70 -6.60 14.01
N LYS A 3 9.49 -7.17 14.11
CA LYS A 3 9.01 -8.24 13.25
C LYS A 3 7.62 -7.95 12.70
N VAL A 4 7.45 -8.07 11.40
CA VAL A 4 6.16 -7.89 10.71
C VAL A 4 5.80 -9.15 9.95
N TYR A 5 4.61 -9.69 10.18
CA TYR A 5 4.05 -10.78 9.38
C TYR A 5 3.10 -10.21 8.34
N LEU A 6 3.30 -10.58 7.08
CA LEU A 6 2.54 -10.11 5.93
C LEU A 6 1.52 -11.16 5.50
N SER A 7 0.24 -10.82 5.52
CA SER A 7 -0.86 -11.68 5.09
C SER A 7 -1.57 -11.06 3.88
N PRO A 8 -1.32 -11.54 2.66
CA PRO A 8 -2.08 -11.09 1.49
C PRO A 8 -3.51 -11.67 1.53
N ALA A 9 -4.42 -11.06 0.78
CA ALA A 9 -5.76 -11.59 0.61
C ALA A 9 -5.76 -13.03 0.06
N TYR A 10 -6.63 -13.89 0.61
CA TYR A 10 -6.81 -15.28 0.19
C TYR A 10 -8.19 -15.49 -0.44
N HIS A 11 -8.56 -14.65 -1.40
CA HIS A 11 -9.86 -14.71 -2.07
C HIS A 11 -9.72 -15.28 -3.48
N LYS A 12 -10.48 -16.33 -3.76
CA LYS A 12 -10.59 -16.89 -5.10
C LYS A 12 -11.53 -16.04 -5.94
N PHE A 13 -11.05 -15.56 -7.10
CA PHE A 13 -11.87 -14.88 -8.11
C PHE A 13 -12.63 -13.65 -7.59
N ASN A 14 -11.89 -12.71 -7.06
CA ASN A 14 -12.37 -11.38 -6.81
C ASN A 14 -11.73 -10.46 -7.86
N PRO A 15 -12.34 -10.36 -9.07
CA PRO A 15 -11.69 -9.67 -10.19
C PRO A 15 -11.67 -8.15 -9.97
N CYS A 16 -10.58 -7.51 -10.35
CA CYS A 16 -10.52 -6.07 -10.43
C CYS A 16 -11.21 -5.53 -11.67
N SER A 17 -11.75 -4.32 -11.60
CA SER A 17 -12.51 -3.71 -12.68
C SER A 17 -11.69 -3.36 -13.93
N ILE A 18 -10.35 -3.29 -13.84
CA ILE A 18 -9.51 -2.76 -14.92
C ILE A 18 -8.70 -3.82 -15.68
N ASP A 19 -8.39 -4.97 -15.10
CA ASP A 19 -7.50 -5.95 -15.71
C ASP A 19 -7.97 -7.42 -15.61
N GLY A 20 -9.07 -7.65 -14.91
CA GLY A 20 -9.62 -8.99 -14.71
C GLY A 20 -8.74 -9.94 -13.88
N CYS A 21 -7.73 -9.42 -13.19
CA CYS A 21 -6.92 -10.17 -12.24
C CYS A 21 -7.67 -10.34 -10.90
N ASP A 22 -7.27 -11.29 -10.11
CA ASP A 22 -7.86 -11.51 -8.79
C ASP A 22 -7.20 -10.67 -7.69
N GLU A 23 -7.95 -10.45 -6.61
CA GLU A 23 -7.51 -9.70 -5.45
C GLU A 23 -6.23 -10.28 -4.82
N THR A 24 -6.12 -11.60 -4.72
CA THR A 24 -4.94 -12.28 -4.15
C THR A 24 -3.69 -11.93 -4.94
N THR A 25 -3.74 -11.96 -6.26
CA THR A 25 -2.59 -11.62 -7.12
C THR A 25 -2.14 -10.19 -6.91
N HIS A 26 -3.08 -9.23 -6.88
CA HIS A 26 -2.75 -7.81 -6.71
C HIS A 26 -2.18 -7.49 -5.33
N ASN A 27 -2.76 -8.04 -4.28
CA ASN A 27 -2.22 -7.87 -2.94
C ASN A 27 -0.86 -8.54 -2.77
N ASN A 28 -0.58 -9.61 -3.51
CA ASN A 28 0.75 -10.20 -3.56
C ASN A 28 1.79 -9.27 -4.22
N LEU A 29 1.45 -8.61 -5.33
CA LEU A 29 2.32 -7.61 -5.98
C LEU A 29 2.60 -6.43 -5.04
N TYR A 30 1.58 -5.97 -4.33
CA TYR A 30 1.74 -4.93 -3.31
C TYR A 30 2.70 -5.36 -2.19
N MET A 31 2.52 -6.56 -1.65
CA MET A 31 3.38 -7.10 -0.60
C MET A 31 4.84 -7.27 -1.05
N ASP A 32 5.09 -7.54 -2.34
CA ASP A 32 6.44 -7.58 -2.90
C ASP A 32 7.17 -6.23 -2.79
N GLU A 33 6.44 -5.11 -2.86
CA GLU A 33 7.00 -3.78 -2.60
C GLU A 33 7.19 -3.53 -1.09
N VAL A 34 6.25 -3.96 -0.24
CA VAL A 34 6.36 -3.82 1.23
C VAL A 34 7.62 -4.52 1.76
N GLU A 35 7.91 -5.74 1.28
CA GLU A 35 9.10 -6.53 1.66
C GLU A 35 10.41 -5.76 1.44
N LYS A 36 10.51 -5.01 0.33
CA LYS A 36 11.71 -4.22 -0.01
C LYS A 36 11.97 -3.13 1.02
N PHE A 37 10.93 -2.40 1.41
CA PHE A 37 11.02 -1.33 2.41
C PHE A 37 11.29 -1.88 3.82
N LEU A 38 10.62 -2.96 4.24
CA LEU A 38 10.88 -3.60 5.54
C LEU A 38 12.33 -4.07 5.64
N THR A 39 12.85 -4.70 4.58
CA THR A 39 14.25 -5.14 4.50
C THR A 39 15.21 -3.97 4.66
N ALA A 40 14.98 -2.86 3.95
CA ALA A 40 15.81 -1.67 4.04
C ALA A 40 15.80 -1.03 5.43
N CYS A 41 14.66 -1.09 6.13
CA CYS A 41 14.51 -0.59 7.50
C CYS A 41 15.09 -1.55 8.57
N GLY A 42 15.62 -2.70 8.19
CA GLY A 42 16.13 -3.71 9.13
C GLY A 42 15.02 -4.36 9.97
N ILE A 43 13.79 -4.38 9.47
CA ILE A 43 12.65 -5.06 10.09
C ILE A 43 12.61 -6.49 9.55
N GLU A 44 12.60 -7.48 10.45
CA GLU A 44 12.39 -8.86 10.05
C GLU A 44 10.95 -9.05 9.56
N TRP A 45 10.80 -9.79 8.47
CA TRP A 45 9.47 -10.09 7.97
C TRP A 45 9.32 -11.56 7.55
N LYS A 46 8.12 -12.06 7.67
CA LYS A 46 7.64 -13.30 7.06
C LYS A 46 6.37 -13.01 6.29
N ARG A 47 6.08 -13.83 5.31
CA ARG A 47 4.87 -13.72 4.50
C ARG A 47 4.16 -15.06 4.43
N GLY A 48 2.85 -15.02 4.54
CA GLY A 48 1.98 -16.15 4.32
C GLY A 48 2.02 -16.67 2.88
N PRO A 49 1.30 -17.76 2.60
CA PRO A 49 1.28 -18.39 1.28
C PRO A 49 0.95 -17.39 0.16
N ARG A 50 1.74 -17.43 -0.93
CA ARG A 50 1.61 -16.48 -2.07
C ARG A 50 0.65 -16.95 -3.16
N ARG A 51 0.19 -18.18 -3.09
CA ARG A 51 -0.66 -18.77 -4.14
C ARG A 51 -2.11 -18.30 -4.06
N VAL A 52 -2.74 -18.16 -5.22
CA VAL A 52 -4.19 -17.97 -5.30
C VAL A 52 -4.90 -19.22 -4.78
N PRO A 53 -5.87 -19.11 -3.87
CA PRO A 53 -6.60 -20.24 -3.35
C PRO A 53 -7.48 -20.90 -4.42
N LYS A 54 -7.62 -22.22 -4.33
CA LYS A 54 -8.41 -23.02 -5.28
C LYS A 54 -9.93 -22.94 -5.02
N SER A 55 -10.31 -22.59 -3.81
CA SER A 55 -11.70 -22.43 -3.35
C SER A 55 -11.75 -21.50 -2.14
N ALA A 56 -12.93 -21.10 -1.71
CA ALA A 56 -13.12 -20.33 -0.47
C ALA A 56 -12.63 -21.11 0.77
N GLU A 57 -12.85 -22.43 0.80
CA GLU A 57 -12.35 -23.29 1.88
C GLU A 57 -10.81 -23.33 1.90
N ASP A 58 -10.18 -23.46 0.74
CA ASP A 58 -8.73 -23.39 0.61
C ASP A 58 -8.17 -22.02 1.05
N GLY A 59 -8.87 -20.92 0.72
CA GLY A 59 -8.54 -19.58 1.23
C GLY A 59 -8.58 -19.51 2.75
N ASN A 60 -9.61 -20.08 3.37
CA ASN A 60 -9.70 -20.16 4.82
C ASN A 60 -8.56 -21.00 5.44
N VAL A 61 -8.11 -22.06 4.78
CA VAL A 61 -6.96 -22.85 5.22
C VAL A 61 -5.69 -22.02 5.18
N LEU A 62 -5.44 -21.31 4.08
CA LEU A 62 -4.25 -20.45 3.93
C LEU A 62 -4.22 -19.32 4.96
N MET A 63 -5.34 -18.65 5.17
CA MET A 63 -5.50 -17.61 6.19
C MET A 63 -5.20 -18.14 7.60
N ARG A 64 -5.73 -19.31 7.96
CA ARG A 64 -5.44 -19.94 9.27
C ARG A 64 -4.00 -20.34 9.41
N GLN A 65 -3.38 -20.84 8.34
CA GLN A 65 -1.94 -21.16 8.31
C GLN A 65 -1.11 -19.89 8.56
N ALA A 66 -1.40 -18.79 7.87
CA ALA A 66 -0.72 -17.51 8.05
C ALA A 66 -0.79 -17.01 9.50
N VAL A 67 -1.97 -17.06 10.12
CA VAL A 67 -2.15 -16.68 11.53
C VAL A 67 -1.37 -17.61 12.48
N ALA A 68 -1.39 -18.92 12.23
CA ALA A 68 -0.65 -19.88 13.07
C ALA A 68 0.86 -19.63 12.99
N GLU A 69 1.41 -19.46 11.78
CA GLU A 69 2.82 -19.15 11.56
C GLU A 69 3.24 -17.82 12.20
N ALA A 70 2.39 -16.79 12.11
CA ALA A 70 2.63 -15.51 12.74
C ALA A 70 2.70 -15.60 14.26
N ASN A 71 1.77 -16.35 14.87
CA ASN A 71 1.72 -16.58 16.31
C ASN A 71 2.92 -17.38 16.80
N GLU A 72 3.32 -18.44 16.08
CA GLU A 72 4.51 -19.23 16.38
C GLU A 72 5.80 -18.42 16.28
N TRP A 73 5.89 -17.56 15.25
CA TRP A 73 7.06 -16.72 15.04
C TRP A 73 7.15 -15.54 16.02
N GLY A 74 6.03 -15.10 16.57
CA GLY A 74 5.97 -14.01 17.54
C GLY A 74 6.31 -12.67 16.89
N CYS A 75 5.53 -12.23 15.89
CA CYS A 75 5.68 -10.92 15.27
C CYS A 75 5.10 -9.80 16.16
N ASP A 76 5.53 -8.56 15.90
CA ASP A 76 5.02 -7.36 16.58
C ASP A 76 3.76 -6.83 15.88
N ILE A 77 3.74 -6.88 14.55
CA ILE A 77 2.59 -6.50 13.70
C ILE A 77 2.21 -7.69 12.82
N TYR A 78 0.91 -7.99 12.77
CA TYR A 78 0.28 -8.84 11.77
C TYR A 78 -0.46 -7.95 10.77
N TYR A 79 0.13 -7.78 9.60
CA TYR A 79 -0.37 -6.86 8.57
C TYR A 79 -1.11 -7.61 7.48
N VAL A 80 -2.39 -7.29 7.31
CA VAL A 80 -3.28 -7.90 6.32
C VAL A 80 -3.60 -6.91 5.21
N SER A 81 -3.45 -7.34 3.97
CA SER A 81 -3.68 -6.53 2.78
C SER A 81 -4.81 -7.10 1.94
N HIS A 82 -5.84 -6.30 1.73
CA HIS A 82 -7.01 -6.58 0.94
C HIS A 82 -7.41 -5.39 0.06
N THR A 83 -8.33 -5.64 -0.85
CA THR A 83 -9.08 -4.62 -1.55
C THR A 83 -10.58 -4.96 -1.45
N ASN A 84 -11.40 -3.94 -1.25
CA ASN A 84 -12.83 -4.06 -0.98
C ASN A 84 -13.66 -4.15 -2.28
N ALA A 85 -14.92 -4.54 -2.15
CA ALA A 85 -15.93 -4.42 -3.19
C ALA A 85 -17.23 -3.86 -2.59
N SER A 86 -17.97 -3.06 -3.38
CA SER A 86 -19.08 -2.25 -2.89
C SER A 86 -20.38 -3.02 -2.61
N THR A 87 -20.49 -4.26 -3.06
CA THR A 87 -21.66 -5.09 -2.81
C THR A 87 -21.31 -6.57 -2.75
N ASN A 88 -22.06 -7.31 -1.93
CA ASN A 88 -22.11 -8.76 -1.96
C ASN A 88 -23.03 -9.22 -3.10
N LEU A 89 -22.67 -8.91 -4.34
CA LEU A 89 -23.40 -9.49 -5.47
C LEU A 89 -23.03 -10.96 -5.59
N SER A 90 -24.01 -11.79 -5.87
CA SER A 90 -23.84 -13.24 -6.01
C SER A 90 -22.90 -13.64 -7.14
N ASP A 91 -22.59 -12.72 -8.03
CA ASP A 91 -21.67 -12.85 -9.16
C ASP A 91 -20.23 -12.35 -8.86
N GLY A 92 -20.00 -11.81 -7.65
CA GLY A 92 -18.69 -11.25 -7.27
C GLY A 92 -18.37 -9.91 -7.93
N VAL A 93 -19.29 -9.34 -8.69
CA VAL A 93 -19.09 -8.04 -9.35
C VAL A 93 -19.74 -6.96 -8.51
N GLY A 94 -18.96 -6.01 -8.02
CA GLY A 94 -19.44 -4.84 -7.30
C GLY A 94 -20.18 -3.86 -8.22
N ASN A 95 -20.76 -2.81 -7.62
CA ASN A 95 -21.49 -1.79 -8.39
C ASN A 95 -20.61 -0.66 -8.96
N GLY A 96 -19.30 -0.70 -8.73
CA GLY A 96 -18.32 0.26 -9.24
C GLY A 96 -18.45 1.69 -8.70
N LYS A 97 -19.22 1.91 -7.64
CA LYS A 97 -19.57 3.25 -7.14
C LYS A 97 -18.91 3.61 -5.81
N ALA A 98 -18.65 2.60 -4.97
CA ALA A 98 -17.99 2.86 -3.70
C ALA A 98 -16.51 3.21 -3.94
N THR A 99 -15.97 4.07 -3.09
CA THR A 99 -14.57 4.51 -3.16
C THR A 99 -14.01 4.72 -1.77
N GLY A 100 -12.69 4.74 -1.66
CA GLY A 100 -11.99 5.07 -0.43
C GLY A 100 -11.21 3.92 0.19
N CYS A 101 -10.31 4.29 1.08
CA CYS A 101 -9.50 3.37 1.87
C CYS A 101 -10.17 3.08 3.23
N ARG A 102 -10.19 1.83 3.62
CA ARG A 102 -10.84 1.36 4.87
C ARG A 102 -9.86 0.54 5.71
N PRO A 103 -8.94 1.20 6.41
CA PRO A 103 -8.17 0.53 7.46
C PRO A 103 -9.10 -0.03 8.54
N ILE A 104 -8.80 -1.23 9.02
CA ILE A 104 -9.63 -1.93 10.00
C ILE A 104 -8.75 -2.43 11.14
N ILE A 105 -9.22 -2.23 12.37
CA ILE A 105 -8.59 -2.73 13.60
C ILE A 105 -9.58 -3.55 14.40
N TYR A 106 -9.06 -4.36 15.36
CA TYR A 106 -9.90 -5.03 16.32
C TYR A 106 -10.48 -4.03 17.32
N GLU A 107 -11.80 -4.01 17.45
CA GLU A 107 -12.51 -3.12 18.36
C GLU A 107 -12.08 -3.34 19.81
N GLY A 108 -11.76 -2.23 20.50
CA GLY A 108 -11.27 -2.27 21.90
C GLY A 108 -9.78 -2.55 22.05
N SER A 109 -9.03 -2.71 20.96
CA SER A 109 -7.58 -2.89 21.02
C SER A 109 -6.86 -1.53 21.09
N ALA A 110 -6.36 -1.14 22.26
CA ALA A 110 -5.60 0.10 22.41
C ALA A 110 -4.35 0.16 21.51
N ARG A 111 -3.66 -0.99 21.32
CA ARG A 111 -2.53 -1.08 20.39
C ARG A 111 -2.99 -0.96 18.93
N GLY A 112 -4.14 -1.55 18.61
CA GLY A 112 -4.76 -1.44 17.29
C GLY A 112 -5.15 0.00 16.96
N GLU A 113 -5.76 0.73 17.93
CA GLU A 113 -6.09 2.15 17.79
C GLU A 113 -4.83 2.99 17.48
N ALA A 114 -3.77 2.83 18.26
CA ALA A 114 -2.52 3.57 18.06
C ALA A 114 -1.92 3.33 16.66
N LEU A 115 -1.84 2.06 16.21
CA LEU A 115 -1.35 1.74 14.86
C LEU A 115 -2.31 2.27 13.79
N GLY A 116 -3.62 2.08 13.97
CA GLY A 116 -4.65 2.50 13.03
C GLY A 116 -4.67 4.01 12.79
N GLU A 117 -4.55 4.81 13.82
CA GLU A 117 -4.47 6.28 13.71
C GLU A 117 -3.23 6.73 12.94
N ILE A 118 -2.07 6.11 13.20
CA ILE A 118 -0.83 6.38 12.47
C ILE A 118 -1.02 6.02 10.99
N MET A 119 -1.52 4.82 10.67
CA MET A 119 -1.74 4.37 9.30
C MET A 119 -2.72 5.27 8.53
N VAL A 120 -3.84 5.66 9.15
CA VAL A 120 -4.81 6.60 8.54
C VAL A 120 -4.17 7.95 8.25
N ARG A 121 -3.39 8.49 9.17
CA ARG A 121 -2.70 9.77 8.98
C ARG A 121 -1.72 9.70 7.81
N TRP A 122 -0.93 8.64 7.72
CA TRP A 122 -0.02 8.43 6.60
C TRP A 122 -0.77 8.22 5.27
N ARG A 123 -1.84 7.41 5.27
CA ARG A 123 -2.64 7.15 4.05
C ARG A 123 -3.28 8.42 3.48
N LYS A 124 -3.75 9.31 4.33
CA LYS A 124 -4.31 10.62 3.92
C LYS A 124 -3.29 11.54 3.24
N MET A 125 -2.00 11.28 3.36
CA MET A 125 -0.96 12.07 2.69
C MET A 125 -0.80 11.71 1.21
N ILE A 126 -1.28 10.53 0.79
CA ILE A 126 -1.09 10.02 -0.58
C ILE A 126 -2.39 9.64 -1.29
N TYR A 127 -3.51 9.58 -0.59
CA TYR A 127 -4.82 9.25 -1.16
C TYR A 127 -5.80 10.40 -0.89
N GLU A 128 -6.29 11.01 -1.97
CA GLU A 128 -7.18 12.19 -1.88
C GLU A 128 -8.62 11.84 -1.51
N GLY A 129 -9.00 10.57 -1.65
CA GLY A 129 -10.33 10.08 -1.31
C GLY A 129 -10.55 9.90 0.20
N ASP A 130 -11.68 9.34 0.54
CA ASP A 130 -12.08 9.11 1.92
C ASP A 130 -11.27 7.98 2.58
N VAL A 131 -10.56 8.30 3.66
CA VAL A 131 -9.81 7.33 4.49
C VAL A 131 -10.42 7.31 5.89
N ARG A 132 -11.04 6.18 6.24
CA ARG A 132 -11.73 5.98 7.53
C ARG A 132 -11.24 4.73 8.25
N LEU A 133 -10.86 4.89 9.52
CA LEU A 133 -10.57 3.77 10.40
C LEU A 133 -11.87 3.07 10.83
N ASN A 134 -11.99 1.81 10.48
CA ASN A 134 -13.09 0.94 10.88
C ASN A 134 -12.68 0.05 12.06
N ARG A 135 -13.65 -0.33 12.88
CA ARG A 135 -13.49 -1.22 14.03
C ARG A 135 -14.38 -2.43 13.84
N ARG A 136 -13.80 -3.62 13.96
CA ARG A 136 -14.55 -4.89 13.77
C ARG A 136 -14.10 -5.95 14.76
N THR A 137 -15.02 -6.84 15.13
CA THR A 137 -14.75 -7.97 16.04
C THR A 137 -14.87 -9.32 15.35
N ASP A 138 -15.38 -9.36 14.14
CA ASP A 138 -15.74 -10.59 13.41
C ASP A 138 -14.64 -11.14 12.50
N LEU A 139 -13.66 -10.31 12.09
CA LEU A 139 -12.57 -10.77 11.23
C LEU A 139 -11.59 -11.65 11.99
N TYR A 140 -11.36 -12.86 11.45
CA TYR A 140 -10.46 -13.85 12.04
C TYR A 140 -9.04 -13.31 12.21
N GLU A 141 -8.51 -12.64 11.20
CA GLU A 141 -7.16 -12.09 11.15
C GLU A 141 -6.95 -10.84 12.02
N LEU A 142 -8.01 -10.26 12.57
CA LEU A 142 -7.91 -9.22 13.60
C LEU A 142 -7.98 -9.80 15.01
N ARG A 143 -8.74 -10.90 15.18
CA ARG A 143 -9.09 -11.45 16.49
C ARG A 143 -8.09 -12.47 17.03
N VAL A 144 -7.48 -13.26 16.16
CA VAL A 144 -6.71 -14.47 16.55
C VAL A 144 -5.20 -14.25 16.66
N PRO A 145 -4.56 -13.36 15.89
CA PRO A 145 -3.15 -13.06 16.08
C PRO A 145 -2.84 -12.52 17.48
N TYR A 146 -1.69 -12.93 18.06
CA TYR A 146 -1.20 -12.38 19.33
C TYR A 146 -0.55 -11.00 19.14
N ALA A 147 -0.04 -10.73 17.94
CA ALA A 147 0.48 -9.45 17.52
C ALA A 147 -0.62 -8.37 17.48
N VAL A 148 -0.23 -7.10 17.39
CA VAL A 148 -1.19 -6.08 16.95
C VAL A 148 -1.55 -6.34 15.48
N SER A 149 -2.84 -6.54 15.22
CA SER A 149 -3.33 -6.80 13.87
C SER A 149 -3.83 -5.52 13.23
N PHE A 150 -3.46 -5.32 11.97
CA PHE A 150 -3.93 -4.23 11.13
C PHE A 150 -4.35 -4.79 9.78
N TYR A 151 -5.61 -4.56 9.43
CA TYR A 151 -6.22 -5.04 8.20
C TYR A 151 -6.53 -3.84 7.31
N GLU A 152 -6.06 -3.82 6.09
CA GLU A 152 -6.23 -2.70 5.19
C GLU A 152 -7.01 -3.11 3.94
N GLU A 153 -8.19 -2.53 3.78
CA GLU A 153 -8.91 -2.47 2.52
C GLU A 153 -8.40 -1.21 1.79
N HIS A 154 -7.42 -1.40 0.91
CA HIS A 154 -6.71 -0.28 0.28
C HIS A 154 -7.61 0.63 -0.53
N VAL A 155 -8.51 0.05 -1.28
CA VAL A 155 -9.46 0.71 -2.20
C VAL A 155 -10.63 -0.21 -2.48
N PHE A 156 -11.61 0.24 -3.26
CA PHE A 156 -12.65 -0.62 -3.82
C PHE A 156 -12.23 -1.09 -5.22
N HIS A 157 -11.82 -2.36 -5.35
CA HIS A 157 -11.29 -2.90 -6.61
C HIS A 157 -12.33 -3.04 -7.73
N ASP A 158 -13.64 -2.99 -7.41
CA ASP A 158 -14.75 -2.93 -8.36
C ASP A 158 -14.98 -1.51 -8.92
N ASN A 159 -14.36 -0.47 -8.32
CA ASN A 159 -14.36 0.89 -8.83
C ASN A 159 -13.12 1.09 -9.74
N PRO A 160 -13.29 1.46 -11.04
CA PRO A 160 -12.17 1.61 -11.96
C PRO A 160 -11.14 2.66 -11.55
N GLU A 161 -11.56 3.79 -10.97
CA GLU A 161 -10.66 4.86 -10.54
C GLU A 161 -9.81 4.41 -9.34
N ASP A 162 -10.44 3.77 -8.36
CA ASP A 162 -9.77 3.21 -7.19
C ASP A 162 -8.80 2.09 -7.59
N ALA A 163 -9.24 1.17 -8.45
CA ALA A 163 -8.40 0.09 -8.94
C ALA A 163 -7.19 0.62 -9.72
N GLN A 164 -7.39 1.61 -10.60
CA GLN A 164 -6.30 2.24 -11.33
C GLN A 164 -5.32 2.95 -10.41
N TRP A 165 -5.82 3.66 -9.39
CA TRP A 165 -4.98 4.32 -8.41
C TRP A 165 -4.13 3.30 -7.65
N PHE A 166 -4.71 2.21 -7.16
CA PHE A 166 -3.99 1.17 -6.43
C PHE A 166 -2.88 0.55 -7.29
N HIS A 167 -3.22 0.12 -8.52
CA HIS A 167 -2.27 -0.47 -9.45
C HIS A 167 -1.11 0.44 -9.84
N GLY A 168 -1.42 1.71 -10.09
CA GLY A 168 -0.43 2.72 -10.48
C GLY A 168 0.49 3.15 -9.33
N ASN A 169 0.14 2.84 -8.07
CA ASN A 169 0.81 3.39 -6.90
C ASN A 169 1.36 2.35 -5.92
N LEU A 170 1.44 1.05 -6.28
CA LEU A 170 1.82 -0.03 -5.35
C LEU A 170 3.04 0.30 -4.49
N ARG A 171 4.12 0.79 -5.13
CA ARG A 171 5.35 1.18 -4.41
C ARG A 171 5.15 2.36 -3.46
N ASN A 172 4.43 3.38 -3.88
CA ASN A 172 4.18 4.55 -3.05
C ASN A 172 3.28 4.19 -1.85
N ILE A 173 2.29 3.32 -2.07
CA ILE A 173 1.41 2.79 -1.02
C ILE A 173 2.22 1.94 -0.03
N ALA A 174 3.11 1.07 -0.52
CA ALA A 174 3.99 0.25 0.32
C ALA A 174 4.97 1.11 1.14
N ARG A 175 5.61 2.10 0.50
CA ARG A 175 6.44 3.09 1.18
C ARG A 175 5.70 3.76 2.33
N ASN A 176 4.51 4.24 2.06
CA ASN A 176 3.65 4.93 3.01
C ASN A 176 3.24 4.02 4.19
N ALA A 177 2.87 2.76 3.93
CA ALA A 177 2.54 1.79 4.97
C ALA A 177 3.75 1.45 5.85
N VAL A 178 4.94 1.26 5.26
CA VAL A 178 6.15 0.94 6.04
C VAL A 178 6.63 2.17 6.83
N GLN A 179 6.46 3.40 6.33
CA GLN A 179 6.70 4.61 7.13
C GLN A 179 5.82 4.63 8.39
N ALA A 180 4.55 4.29 8.25
CA ALA A 180 3.63 4.20 9.38
C ALA A 180 4.03 3.08 10.37
N MET A 181 4.41 1.90 9.87
CA MET A 181 4.90 0.80 10.70
C MET A 181 6.20 1.18 11.43
N CYS A 182 7.14 1.84 10.75
CA CYS A 182 8.37 2.32 11.36
C CYS A 182 8.10 3.31 12.49
N GLU A 183 7.16 4.24 12.29
CA GLU A 183 6.76 5.19 13.36
C GLU A 183 6.17 4.44 14.56
N TYR A 184 5.26 3.50 14.34
CA TYR A 184 4.65 2.70 15.41
C TYR A 184 5.68 1.86 16.18
N LEU A 185 6.63 1.26 15.47
CA LEU A 185 7.67 0.38 16.03
C LEU A 185 8.87 1.15 16.61
N GLY A 186 8.94 2.47 16.41
CA GLY A 186 10.12 3.27 16.80
C GLY A 186 11.37 2.94 15.99
N VAL A 187 11.22 2.50 14.75
CA VAL A 187 12.32 2.16 13.83
C VAL A 187 12.53 3.31 12.85
N LYS A 188 13.79 3.60 12.52
CA LYS A 188 14.08 4.60 11.49
C LYS A 188 13.67 4.07 10.12
N PHE A 189 12.86 4.86 9.39
CA PHE A 189 12.55 4.56 8.01
C PHE A 189 13.77 4.76 7.09
N VAL A 190 13.99 3.81 6.19
CA VAL A 190 14.99 3.85 5.13
C VAL A 190 14.31 3.54 3.80
N ASP A 191 14.45 4.44 2.84
CA ASP A 191 13.93 4.22 1.48
C ASP A 191 15.00 3.51 0.63
N PRO A 192 14.77 2.25 0.20
CA PRO A 192 15.76 1.53 -0.63
C PRO A 192 15.89 2.09 -2.04
N PHE A 193 14.99 2.99 -2.43
CA PHE A 193 14.98 3.63 -3.74
C PHE A 193 15.45 5.09 -3.68
N GLU A 194 15.74 5.59 -2.46
CA GLU A 194 16.36 6.89 -2.30
C GLU A 194 17.87 6.75 -2.63
N TYR A 195 18.24 7.39 -3.71
CA TYR A 195 19.65 7.39 -4.11
C TYR A 195 20.50 8.13 -3.07
N THR A 196 21.48 7.45 -2.51
CA THR A 196 22.55 8.11 -1.75
C THR A 196 23.39 8.89 -2.75
N ILE A 197 23.29 10.21 -2.67
CA ILE A 197 24.05 11.11 -3.53
C ILE A 197 25.48 11.18 -2.98
N PRO A 198 26.52 10.85 -3.76
CA PRO A 198 27.90 11.01 -3.33
C PRO A 198 28.21 12.46 -2.94
N ASP A 199 29.17 12.68 -2.03
CA ASP A 199 29.60 14.02 -1.67
C ASP A 199 29.98 14.83 -2.92
N GLY A 200 29.36 16.00 -3.07
CA GLY A 200 29.54 16.88 -4.23
C GLY A 200 28.59 16.65 -5.40
N TYR A 201 27.69 15.64 -5.30
CA TYR A 201 26.66 15.37 -6.31
C TYR A 201 25.26 15.47 -5.69
N VAL A 202 24.23 15.66 -6.50
CA VAL A 202 22.85 15.82 -6.02
C VAL A 202 21.82 14.92 -6.70
N ALA A 203 22.15 14.26 -7.79
CA ALA A 203 21.24 13.37 -8.48
C ALA A 203 21.97 12.30 -9.31
N VAL A 204 21.29 11.17 -9.51
CA VAL A 204 21.64 10.15 -10.49
C VAL A 204 20.52 10.12 -11.52
N LEU A 205 20.88 10.30 -12.80
CA LEU A 205 19.92 10.25 -13.90
C LEU A 205 19.46 8.80 -14.15
N PRO A 206 18.32 8.60 -14.83
CA PRO A 206 17.86 7.27 -15.22
C PRO A 206 18.88 6.47 -16.06
N SER A 207 19.79 7.16 -16.73
CA SER A 207 20.95 6.58 -17.44
C SER A 207 22.01 5.99 -16.50
N GLY A 208 21.97 6.31 -15.19
CA GLY A 208 23.01 5.99 -14.22
C GLY A 208 24.08 7.06 -14.08
N ASP A 209 24.01 8.15 -14.86
CA ASP A 209 24.96 9.25 -14.76
C ASP A 209 24.73 10.06 -13.49
N VAL A 210 25.83 10.43 -12.82
CA VAL A 210 25.81 11.23 -11.60
C VAL A 210 26.07 12.69 -11.98
N VAL A 211 25.16 13.59 -11.59
CA VAL A 211 25.26 15.03 -11.85
C VAL A 211 25.64 15.79 -10.60
N SER A 212 26.42 16.86 -10.75
CA SER A 212 26.75 17.76 -9.66
C SER A 212 25.53 18.56 -9.20
N ARG A 213 25.62 19.15 -8.00
CA ARG A 213 24.58 20.03 -7.48
C ARG A 213 24.26 21.18 -8.43
N ALA A 214 25.28 21.79 -9.02
CA ALA A 214 25.10 22.90 -9.96
C ALA A 214 24.35 22.46 -11.24
N GLU A 215 24.73 21.29 -11.78
CA GLU A 215 24.05 20.72 -12.96
C GLU A 215 22.60 20.32 -12.64
N HIS A 216 22.33 19.75 -11.45
CA HIS A 216 20.98 19.43 -11.02
C HIS A 216 20.10 20.67 -10.88
N GLU A 217 20.59 21.72 -10.23
CA GLU A 217 19.85 22.98 -10.08
C GLU A 217 19.59 23.65 -11.46
N ALA A 218 20.53 23.56 -12.38
CA ALA A 218 20.34 24.04 -13.74
C ALA A 218 19.27 23.22 -14.50
N LEU A 219 19.30 21.88 -14.38
CA LEU A 219 18.30 20.99 -14.98
C LEU A 219 16.91 21.21 -14.38
N LYS A 220 16.83 21.42 -13.05
CA LYS A 220 15.58 21.74 -12.37
C LYS A 220 15.01 23.06 -12.86
N GLY A 221 15.81 24.12 -12.94
CA GLY A 221 15.37 25.40 -13.48
C GLY A 221 14.88 25.31 -14.94
N LEU A 222 15.55 24.49 -15.77
CA LEU A 222 15.10 24.22 -17.15
C LEU A 222 13.77 23.47 -17.17
N ALA A 223 13.59 22.48 -16.31
CA ALA A 223 12.35 21.71 -16.20
C ALA A 223 11.18 22.59 -15.73
N GLU A 224 11.40 23.44 -14.73
CA GLU A 224 10.41 24.42 -14.24
C GLU A 224 10.01 25.40 -15.36
N THR A 225 10.99 25.96 -16.08
CA THR A 225 10.75 26.84 -17.22
C THR A 225 9.97 26.15 -18.34
N LEU A 226 10.26 24.87 -18.62
CA LEU A 226 9.56 24.09 -19.63
C LEU A 226 8.10 23.83 -19.22
N VAL A 227 7.86 23.51 -17.96
CA VAL A 227 6.51 23.30 -17.41
C VAL A 227 5.71 24.61 -17.52
N ASP A 228 6.27 25.73 -17.10
CA ASP A 228 5.61 27.05 -17.19
C ASP A 228 5.28 27.40 -18.66
N THR A 229 6.22 27.15 -19.58
CA THR A 229 6.01 27.36 -21.00
C THR A 229 4.88 26.52 -21.59
N ILE A 230 4.78 25.23 -21.13
CA ILE A 230 3.70 24.34 -21.56
C ILE A 230 2.36 24.80 -20.99
N VAL A 231 2.32 25.21 -19.72
CA VAL A 231 1.10 25.73 -19.08
C VAL A 231 0.61 26.98 -19.79
N ASP A 232 1.51 27.94 -20.07
CA ASP A 232 1.17 29.16 -20.80
C ASP A 232 0.65 28.86 -22.22
N ALA A 233 1.25 27.91 -22.92
CA ALA A 233 0.79 27.49 -24.26
C ALA A 233 -0.63 26.87 -24.20
N ILE A 234 -0.93 26.07 -23.17
CA ILE A 234 -2.25 25.47 -22.95
C ILE A 234 -3.30 26.57 -22.67
N ASP A 235 -2.95 27.56 -21.86
CA ASP A 235 -3.85 28.70 -21.55
C ASP A 235 -4.13 29.61 -22.75
N VAL A 236 -3.13 29.80 -23.60
CA VAL A 236 -3.34 30.51 -24.89
C VAL A 236 -4.29 29.75 -25.81
N PHE A 237 -4.13 28.42 -25.89
CA PHE A 237 -5.03 27.56 -26.68
C PHE A 237 -6.48 27.62 -26.20
N LYS A 238 -6.68 27.59 -24.88
CA LYS A 238 -8.03 27.67 -24.27
C LYS A 238 -8.71 29.04 -24.51
N LYS A 239 -7.94 30.10 -24.52
CA LYS A 239 -8.46 31.49 -24.79
C LYS A 239 -8.75 31.76 -26.27
N GLY A 240 -8.10 31.05 -27.19
CA GLY A 240 -8.31 31.17 -28.63
C GLY A 240 -9.44 30.32 -29.21
N SER A 241 -10.10 29.52 -28.38
CA SER A 241 -11.18 28.58 -28.78
C SER A 241 -12.59 29.02 -28.35
N ASN A 242 -12.77 30.30 -27.96
CA ASN A 242 -14.06 30.95 -27.65
C ASN A 242 -14.44 31.97 -28.69
#